data_a155673ef9fe305a8bbf78c63241acdc
#
_entry.id   a155673ef9fe305a8bbf78c63241acdc
#
_cell.length_a   1.000
_cell.length_b   1.000
_cell.length_c   1.000
_cell.angle_alpha   90.00
_cell.angle_beta   90.00
_cell.angle_gamma   90.00
#
_symmetry.space_group_name_H-M   'P 1'
#
loop_
_entity.id
_entity.type
_entity.pdbx_description
1 polymer ?
#
loop_
_entity_poly.entity_id
_entity_poly.type
_entity_poly.pdbx_seq_one_letter_code
_entity_poly.pdbx_strand_id
1 'polypeptide(L)'
;MSLLSLQTVTKIFGGLTAVNEVSFDVEQGSIVGLIGPNGAGKTTVFNLITGNYVPDGGDIRFAGQSIKGMKPHTIVGLGIARTFQSIRLFPTLPLVENVLAGRHCRMHSGIIGSMFHTPAQRREERAALERAMNELEFVGLADSYAEEAGSLSYGNQRLLEIARALASDPKLIILDEPAG
;
A
#
# COMPACT_ATOMS: atom_id res chain seq x y z
N MET A 1 12.06 -17.77 -5.19
CA MET A 1 12.34 -17.28 -3.80
C MET A 1 11.10 -16.56 -3.31
N SER A 2 10.62 -16.93 -2.13
CA SER A 2 9.44 -16.30 -1.54
C SER A 2 9.70 -14.79 -1.29
N LEU A 3 8.83 -13.93 -1.81
CA LEU A 3 8.87 -12.49 -1.56
C LEU A 3 8.27 -12.17 -0.18
N LEU A 4 7.14 -12.82 0.16
CA LEU A 4 6.51 -12.73 1.48
C LEU A 4 6.34 -14.15 2.02
N SER A 5 6.69 -14.39 3.28
CA SER A 5 6.52 -15.67 3.98
C SER A 5 5.90 -15.44 5.36
N LEU A 6 4.78 -16.11 5.62
CA LEU A 6 4.18 -16.22 6.94
C LEU A 6 4.53 -17.60 7.50
N GLN A 7 5.02 -17.67 8.73
CA GLN A 7 5.47 -18.90 9.38
C GLN A 7 4.75 -19.06 10.73
N THR A 8 3.78 -19.96 10.80
CA THR A 8 2.99 -20.28 12.00
C THR A 8 2.45 -19.04 12.73
N VAL A 9 1.98 -18.06 11.95
CA VAL A 9 1.55 -16.76 12.47
C VAL A 9 0.28 -16.91 13.26
N THR A 10 0.29 -16.42 14.50
CA THR A 10 -0.86 -16.44 15.42
C THR A 10 -1.17 -15.06 15.93
N LYS A 11 -2.47 -14.72 16.02
CA LYS A 11 -2.95 -13.46 16.65
C LYS A 11 -4.16 -13.71 17.51
N ILE A 12 -4.09 -13.22 18.76
CA ILE A 12 -5.13 -13.39 19.78
C ILE A 12 -5.59 -12.00 20.24
N PHE A 13 -6.87 -11.81 20.38
CA PHE A 13 -7.49 -10.60 20.92
C PHE A 13 -8.40 -10.96 22.09
N GLY A 14 -8.01 -10.61 23.33
CA GLY A 14 -8.85 -10.80 24.52
C GLY A 14 -9.42 -12.23 24.67
N GLY A 15 -8.63 -13.26 24.33
CA GLY A 15 -9.07 -14.67 24.39
C GLY A 15 -9.65 -15.22 23.09
N LEU A 16 -9.96 -14.41 22.08
CA LEU A 16 -10.35 -14.84 20.75
C LEU A 16 -9.11 -15.00 19.87
N THR A 17 -8.87 -16.21 19.37
CA THR A 17 -7.83 -16.47 18.37
C THR A 17 -8.35 -16.08 16.99
N ALA A 18 -7.92 -14.92 16.49
CA ALA A 18 -8.34 -14.40 15.19
C ALA A 18 -7.53 -14.97 14.01
N VAL A 19 -6.28 -15.34 14.25
CA VAL A 19 -5.40 -16.04 13.30
C VAL A 19 -4.68 -17.13 14.08
N ASN A 20 -4.71 -18.37 13.59
CA ASN A 20 -4.13 -19.52 14.27
C ASN A 20 -3.16 -20.26 13.37
N GLU A 21 -1.87 -20.18 13.68
CA GLU A 21 -0.76 -20.88 13.04
C GLU A 21 -0.76 -20.83 11.50
N VAL A 22 -1.14 -19.68 10.94
CA VAL A 22 -1.25 -19.50 9.49
C VAL A 22 0.15 -19.45 8.87
N SER A 23 0.35 -20.28 7.83
CA SER A 23 1.60 -20.34 7.07
C SER A 23 1.28 -20.35 5.58
N PHE A 24 1.89 -19.44 4.81
CA PHE A 24 1.88 -19.43 3.36
C PHE A 24 3.01 -18.55 2.81
N ASP A 25 3.31 -18.73 1.54
CA ASP A 25 4.31 -17.99 0.81
C ASP A 25 3.70 -17.28 -0.40
N VAL A 26 4.22 -16.09 -0.71
CA VAL A 26 3.92 -15.36 -1.95
C VAL A 26 5.22 -15.21 -2.71
N GLU A 27 5.29 -15.76 -3.90
CA GLU A 27 6.46 -15.65 -4.77
C GLU A 27 6.44 -14.33 -5.55
N GLN A 28 7.62 -13.86 -5.95
CA GLN A 28 7.70 -12.67 -6.79
C GLN A 28 7.03 -12.93 -8.14
N GLY A 29 6.19 -11.99 -8.58
CA GLY A 29 5.45 -12.09 -9.85
C GLY A 29 4.21 -13.00 -9.77
N SER A 30 3.87 -13.55 -8.60
CA SER A 30 2.65 -14.33 -8.42
C SER A 30 1.47 -13.49 -7.95
N ILE A 31 0.26 -13.97 -8.21
CA ILE A 31 -1.00 -13.46 -7.65
C ILE A 31 -1.53 -14.52 -6.70
N VAL A 32 -1.73 -14.14 -5.43
CA VAL A 32 -2.24 -15.04 -4.39
C VAL A 32 -3.54 -14.48 -3.82
N GLY A 33 -4.60 -15.29 -3.82
CA GLY A 33 -5.90 -14.94 -3.23
C GLY A 33 -6.05 -15.50 -1.82
N LEU A 34 -6.34 -14.62 -0.85
CA LEU A 34 -6.74 -15.01 0.51
C LEU A 34 -8.26 -15.07 0.59
N ILE A 35 -8.83 -16.28 0.56
CA ILE A 35 -10.26 -16.53 0.47
C ILE A 35 -10.78 -17.07 1.80
N GLY A 36 -11.99 -16.68 2.16
CA GLY A 36 -12.68 -17.16 3.36
C GLY A 36 -13.91 -16.33 3.69
N PRO A 37 -14.83 -16.83 4.56
CA PRO A 37 -16.01 -16.10 4.96
C PRO A 37 -15.68 -14.82 5.74
N ASN A 38 -16.69 -13.97 5.97
CA ASN A 38 -16.55 -12.81 6.85
C ASN A 38 -16.22 -13.29 8.27
N GLY A 39 -15.28 -12.59 8.93
CA GLY A 39 -14.76 -13.01 10.23
C GLY A 39 -13.67 -14.09 10.21
N ALA A 40 -13.28 -14.64 9.06
CA ALA A 40 -12.22 -15.65 8.96
C ALA A 40 -10.79 -15.11 9.23
N GLY A 41 -10.63 -13.85 9.63
CA GLY A 41 -9.31 -13.28 9.96
C GLY A 41 -8.53 -12.69 8.79
N LYS A 42 -9.09 -12.63 7.57
CA LYS A 42 -8.39 -12.08 6.38
C LYS A 42 -7.81 -10.68 6.63
N THR A 43 -8.64 -9.75 7.09
CA THR A 43 -8.20 -8.37 7.41
C THR A 43 -7.17 -8.35 8.55
N THR A 44 -7.27 -9.29 9.51
CA THR A 44 -6.26 -9.45 10.57
C THR A 44 -4.91 -9.86 10.00
N VAL A 45 -4.87 -10.82 9.05
CA VAL A 45 -3.64 -11.20 8.35
C VAL A 45 -3.04 -10.01 7.60
N PHE A 46 -3.84 -9.22 6.87
CA PHE A 46 -3.37 -8.02 6.20
C PHE A 46 -2.83 -6.98 7.19
N ASN A 47 -3.48 -6.79 8.34
CA ASN A 47 -3.00 -5.90 9.40
C ASN A 47 -1.69 -6.36 10.04
N LEU A 48 -1.47 -7.68 10.14
CA LEU A 48 -0.21 -8.26 10.61
C LEU A 48 0.92 -8.01 9.59
N ILE A 49 0.68 -8.25 8.29
CA ILE A 49 1.67 -8.02 7.22
C ILE A 49 2.03 -6.53 7.12
N THR A 50 1.07 -5.63 7.32
CA THR A 50 1.29 -4.18 7.20
C THR A 50 1.74 -3.52 8.52
N GLY A 51 1.96 -4.29 9.60
CA GLY A 51 2.48 -3.80 10.87
C GLY A 51 1.50 -3.02 11.73
N ASN A 52 0.20 -3.03 11.37
CA ASN A 52 -0.86 -2.46 12.21
C ASN A 52 -1.10 -3.31 13.47
N TYR A 53 -0.83 -4.62 13.39
CA TYR A 53 -0.81 -5.54 14.52
C TYR A 53 0.52 -6.28 14.58
N VAL A 54 0.93 -6.64 15.80
CA VAL A 54 2.09 -7.49 16.04
C VAL A 54 1.59 -8.92 16.26
N PRO A 55 2.12 -9.94 15.58
CA PRO A 55 1.75 -11.33 15.83
C PRO A 55 2.20 -11.78 17.23
N ASP A 56 1.35 -12.54 17.90
CA ASP A 56 1.65 -13.12 19.23
C ASP A 56 2.56 -14.35 19.08
N GLY A 57 2.41 -15.11 17.97
CA GLY A 57 3.26 -16.26 17.61
C GLY A 57 3.71 -16.21 16.15
N GLY A 58 4.75 -16.99 15.83
CA GLY A 58 5.30 -17.09 14.48
C GLY A 58 6.14 -15.90 14.04
N ASP A 59 6.46 -15.88 12.74
CA ASP A 59 7.24 -14.80 12.08
C ASP A 59 6.64 -14.43 10.72
N ILE A 60 6.86 -13.20 10.29
CA ILE A 60 6.50 -12.70 8.96
C ILE A 60 7.77 -12.15 8.33
N ARG A 61 8.12 -12.67 7.17
CA ARG A 61 9.33 -12.28 6.45
C ARG A 61 8.99 -11.69 5.09
N PHE A 62 9.64 -10.58 4.76
CA PHE A 62 9.54 -9.93 3.46
C PHE A 62 10.93 -9.78 2.83
N ALA A 63 11.09 -10.29 1.62
CA ALA A 63 12.39 -10.35 0.92
C ALA A 63 13.50 -10.94 1.82
N GLY A 64 13.18 -12.00 2.58
CA GLY A 64 14.10 -12.69 3.48
C GLY A 64 14.30 -12.04 4.86
N GLN A 65 13.84 -10.80 5.07
CA GLN A 65 13.97 -10.08 6.34
C GLN A 65 12.68 -10.23 7.18
N SER A 66 12.79 -10.48 8.49
CA SER A 66 11.65 -10.43 9.41
C SER A 66 11.13 -8.99 9.52
N ILE A 67 9.82 -8.83 9.35
CA ILE A 67 9.10 -7.55 9.51
C ILE A 67 8.24 -7.52 10.78
N LYS A 68 8.32 -8.56 11.61
CA LYS A 68 7.58 -8.67 12.87
C LYS A 68 7.87 -7.48 13.78
N GLY A 69 6.81 -6.78 14.19
CA GLY A 69 6.91 -5.61 15.08
C GLY A 69 7.45 -4.33 14.44
N MET A 70 7.72 -4.33 13.13
CA MET A 70 8.07 -3.10 12.42
C MET A 70 6.86 -2.16 12.33
N LYS A 71 7.13 -0.86 12.33
CA LYS A 71 6.08 0.16 12.16
C LYS A 71 5.58 0.20 10.71
N PRO A 72 4.29 0.53 10.46
CA PRO A 72 3.71 0.55 9.11
C PRO A 72 4.51 1.36 8.09
N HIS A 73 5.00 2.56 8.45
CA HIS A 73 5.77 3.39 7.53
C HIS A 73 7.11 2.74 7.12
N THR A 74 7.73 1.96 8.00
CA THR A 74 8.94 1.20 7.70
C THR A 74 8.64 0.09 6.70
N ILE A 75 7.52 -0.63 6.89
CA ILE A 75 7.06 -1.69 6.00
C ILE A 75 6.73 -1.16 4.60
N VAL A 76 6.06 0.00 4.52
CA VAL A 76 5.84 0.70 3.23
C VAL A 76 7.17 1.06 2.58
N GLY A 77 8.16 1.54 3.33
CA GLY A 77 9.51 1.83 2.85
C GLY A 77 10.24 0.61 2.29
N LEU A 78 9.96 -0.60 2.78
CA LEU A 78 10.50 -1.87 2.24
C LEU A 78 9.85 -2.26 0.91
N GLY A 79 8.67 -1.72 0.58
CA GLY A 79 7.97 -1.95 -0.67
C GLY A 79 6.68 -2.78 -0.53
N ILE A 80 5.99 -2.76 0.61
CA ILE A 80 4.65 -3.31 0.76
C ILE A 80 3.65 -2.15 0.74
N ALA A 81 2.74 -2.14 -0.24
CA ALA A 81 1.62 -1.21 -0.29
C ALA A 81 0.29 -1.96 -0.05
N ARG A 82 -0.71 -1.26 0.47
CA ARG A 82 -2.06 -1.79 0.68
C ARG A 82 -3.11 -0.75 0.33
N THR A 83 -4.15 -1.17 -0.39
CA THR A 83 -5.42 -0.45 -0.45
C THR A 83 -6.26 -0.78 0.78
N PHE A 84 -7.22 0.07 1.12
CA PHE A 84 -8.09 -0.17 2.28
C PHE A 84 -9.50 -0.52 1.82
N GLN A 85 -10.25 -1.24 2.66
CA GLN A 85 -11.65 -1.58 2.43
C GLN A 85 -12.53 -0.32 2.25
N SER A 86 -12.27 0.73 3.03
CA SER A 86 -12.87 2.04 2.83
C SER A 86 -11.92 2.96 2.04
N ILE A 87 -12.44 3.59 1.00
CA ILE A 87 -11.68 4.54 0.17
C ILE A 87 -11.13 5.67 1.05
N ARG A 88 -9.81 5.87 1.00
CA ARG A 88 -9.09 6.90 1.78
C ARG A 88 -8.39 7.88 0.85
N LEU A 89 -9.14 8.48 -0.05
CA LEU A 89 -8.65 9.56 -0.91
C LEU A 89 -8.78 10.91 -0.19
N PHE A 90 -8.06 11.90 -0.71
CA PHE A 90 -8.27 13.32 -0.40
C PHE A 90 -9.30 13.86 -1.38
N PRO A 91 -10.58 13.99 -1.00
CA PRO A 91 -11.67 14.20 -1.96
C PRO A 91 -11.59 15.55 -2.66
N THR A 92 -11.03 16.57 -2.02
CA THR A 92 -10.90 17.95 -2.54
C THR A 92 -9.60 18.18 -3.32
N LEU A 93 -8.71 17.19 -3.37
CA LEU A 93 -7.46 17.28 -4.13
C LEU A 93 -7.65 16.69 -5.54
N PRO A 94 -6.94 17.22 -6.54
CA PRO A 94 -6.85 16.62 -7.87
C PRO A 94 -6.36 15.17 -7.83
N LEU A 95 -6.72 14.39 -8.86
CA LEU A 95 -6.29 13.01 -9.00
C LEU A 95 -4.77 12.87 -8.91
N VAL A 96 -4.06 13.71 -9.65
CA VAL A 96 -2.60 13.69 -9.68
C VAL A 96 -1.97 13.94 -8.31
N GLU A 97 -2.56 14.84 -7.51
CA GLU A 97 -2.06 15.12 -6.15
C GLU A 97 -2.35 13.96 -5.18
N ASN A 98 -3.48 13.27 -5.35
CA ASN A 98 -3.75 12.03 -4.62
C ASN A 98 -2.69 10.96 -4.89
N VAL A 99 -2.28 10.80 -6.15
CA VAL A 99 -1.24 9.83 -6.54
C VAL A 99 0.13 10.27 -6.03
N LEU A 100 0.47 11.58 -6.13
CA LEU A 100 1.71 12.14 -5.58
C LEU A 100 1.83 11.93 -4.07
N ALA A 101 0.72 12.03 -3.32
CA ALA A 101 0.71 11.72 -1.89
C ALA A 101 1.17 10.29 -1.58
N GLY A 102 0.85 9.31 -2.46
CA GLY A 102 1.36 7.93 -2.35
C GLY A 102 2.87 7.82 -2.51
N ARG A 103 3.51 8.75 -3.21
CA ARG A 103 4.96 8.77 -3.43
C ARG A 103 5.75 9.42 -2.29
N HIS A 104 5.10 10.08 -1.35
CA HIS A 104 5.77 10.82 -0.26
C HIS A 104 6.80 9.97 0.51
N CYS A 105 6.55 8.67 0.69
CA CYS A 105 7.50 7.76 1.35
C CYS A 105 8.82 7.54 0.57
N ARG A 106 8.88 7.93 -0.71
CA ARG A 106 10.05 7.81 -1.60
C ARG A 106 10.75 9.13 -1.85
N MET A 107 10.16 10.27 -1.43
CA MET A 107 10.76 11.58 -1.60
C MET A 107 11.76 11.84 -0.48
N HIS A 108 12.97 12.24 -0.85
CA HIS A 108 14.08 12.50 0.10
C HIS A 108 14.24 14.00 0.42
N SER A 109 13.54 14.87 -0.30
CA SER A 109 13.57 16.31 -0.04
C SER A 109 12.83 16.61 1.28
N GLY A 110 13.62 16.74 2.36
CA GLY A 110 13.13 17.21 3.66
C GLY A 110 12.67 18.68 3.60
N ILE A 111 12.03 19.14 4.69
CA ILE A 111 11.47 20.51 4.86
C ILE A 111 12.48 21.61 4.46
N ILE A 112 13.78 21.38 4.67
CA ILE A 112 14.84 22.33 4.32
C ILE A 112 15.04 22.42 2.80
N GLY A 113 14.89 21.32 2.04
CA GLY A 113 14.99 21.32 0.58
C GLY A 113 13.87 22.11 -0.10
N SER A 114 12.65 22.03 0.44
CA SER A 114 11.47 22.73 -0.13
C SER A 114 11.56 24.26 -0.05
N MET A 115 12.38 24.83 0.85
CA MET A 115 12.58 26.29 0.95
C MET A 115 13.53 26.86 -0.10
N PHE A 116 14.39 26.05 -0.74
CA PHE A 116 15.46 26.57 -1.61
C PHE A 116 15.30 26.28 -3.11
N HIS A 117 14.20 25.62 -3.56
CA HIS A 117 13.93 25.33 -4.98
C HIS A 117 15.15 24.87 -5.79
N THR A 118 15.95 23.97 -5.23
CA THR A 118 17.20 23.53 -5.85
C THR A 118 16.94 22.80 -7.19
N PRO A 119 17.91 22.81 -8.14
CA PRO A 119 17.79 22.04 -9.38
C PRO A 119 17.54 20.54 -9.16
N ALA A 120 18.08 19.98 -8.07
CA ALA A 120 17.86 18.59 -7.69
C ALA A 120 16.40 18.34 -7.29
N GLN A 121 15.81 19.22 -6.49
CA GLN A 121 14.41 19.15 -6.09
C GLN A 121 13.46 19.25 -7.29
N ARG A 122 13.71 20.21 -8.22
CA ARG A 122 12.89 20.31 -9.44
C ARG A 122 12.92 19.06 -10.29
N ARG A 123 14.07 18.34 -10.32
CA ARG A 123 14.18 17.04 -10.99
C ARG A 123 13.38 15.96 -10.28
N GLU A 124 13.44 15.91 -8.94
CA GLU A 124 12.68 14.98 -8.13
C GLU A 124 11.17 15.20 -8.26
N GLU A 125 10.71 16.46 -8.20
CA GLU A 125 9.30 16.83 -8.40
C GLU A 125 8.81 16.45 -9.81
N ARG A 126 9.61 16.73 -10.85
CA ARG A 126 9.26 16.34 -12.22
C ARG A 126 9.17 14.83 -12.38
N ALA A 127 10.12 14.08 -11.85
CA ALA A 127 10.11 12.62 -11.88
C ALA A 127 8.92 12.05 -11.08
N ALA A 128 8.55 12.69 -9.96
CA ALA A 128 7.37 12.30 -9.20
C ALA A 128 6.08 12.54 -10.00
N LEU A 129 5.97 13.69 -10.69
CA LEU A 129 4.82 14.02 -11.52
C LEU A 129 4.71 13.07 -12.72
N GLU A 130 5.81 12.82 -13.43
CA GLU A 130 5.83 11.85 -14.54
C GLU A 130 5.37 10.47 -14.08
N ARG A 131 5.86 10.01 -12.93
CA ARG A 131 5.40 8.73 -12.36
C ARG A 131 3.92 8.76 -12.02
N ALA A 132 3.43 9.82 -11.38
CA ALA A 132 2.01 9.95 -11.05
C ALA A 132 1.11 9.91 -12.30
N MET A 133 1.52 10.57 -13.38
CA MET A 133 0.80 10.54 -14.65
C MET A 133 0.80 9.14 -15.28
N ASN A 134 1.93 8.43 -15.23
CA ASN A 134 2.02 7.05 -15.72
C ASN A 134 1.09 6.11 -14.95
N GLU A 135 0.97 6.28 -13.62
CA GLU A 135 0.03 5.46 -12.83
C GLU A 135 -1.43 5.82 -13.12
N LEU A 136 -1.74 7.09 -13.37
CA LEU A 136 -3.07 7.50 -13.82
C LEU A 136 -3.39 6.94 -15.21
N GLU A 137 -2.44 6.94 -16.13
CA GLU A 137 -2.59 6.33 -17.45
C GLU A 137 -2.82 4.81 -17.34
N PHE A 138 -2.04 4.13 -16.50
CA PHE A 138 -2.18 2.70 -16.25
C PHE A 138 -3.58 2.29 -15.79
N VAL A 139 -4.22 3.13 -14.95
CA VAL A 139 -5.60 2.88 -14.48
C VAL A 139 -6.68 3.52 -15.36
N GLY A 140 -6.32 4.19 -16.46
CA GLY A 140 -7.26 4.82 -17.39
C GLY A 140 -7.89 6.14 -16.90
N LEU A 141 -7.22 6.87 -16.01
CA LEU A 141 -7.69 8.14 -15.43
C LEU A 141 -6.82 9.35 -15.80
N ALA A 142 -5.94 9.23 -16.80
CA ALA A 142 -5.00 10.30 -17.17
C ALA A 142 -5.72 11.57 -17.67
N ASP A 143 -6.80 11.44 -18.42
CA ASP A 143 -7.55 12.59 -18.96
C ASP A 143 -8.21 13.44 -17.86
N SER A 144 -8.49 12.83 -16.70
CA SER A 144 -9.11 13.48 -15.54
C SER A 144 -8.11 13.90 -14.45
N TYR A 145 -6.82 13.97 -14.75
CA TYR A 145 -5.75 14.20 -13.77
C TYR A 145 -5.96 15.44 -12.89
N ALA A 146 -6.60 16.48 -13.41
CA ALA A 146 -6.87 17.76 -12.74
C ALA A 146 -8.24 17.82 -12.03
N GLU A 147 -9.10 16.79 -12.20
CA GLU A 147 -10.38 16.73 -11.53
C GLU A 147 -10.21 16.42 -10.03
N GLU A 148 -11.17 16.86 -9.21
CA GLU A 148 -11.20 16.49 -7.79
C GLU A 148 -11.56 15.01 -7.62
N ALA A 149 -10.85 14.31 -6.75
CA ALA A 149 -11.08 12.89 -6.50
C ALA A 149 -12.50 12.58 -6.00
N GLY A 150 -13.12 13.53 -5.30
CA GLY A 150 -14.49 13.41 -4.80
C GLY A 150 -15.57 13.41 -5.89
N SER A 151 -15.27 13.92 -7.10
CA SER A 151 -16.22 13.95 -8.23
C SER A 151 -16.32 12.61 -8.96
N LEU A 152 -15.36 11.71 -8.73
CA LEU A 152 -15.31 10.43 -9.41
C LEU A 152 -16.39 9.45 -8.96
N SER A 153 -16.81 8.57 -9.88
CA SER A 153 -17.60 7.40 -9.52
C SER A 153 -16.85 6.52 -8.52
N TYR A 154 -17.57 5.72 -7.73
CA TYR A 154 -16.96 4.80 -6.76
C TYR A 154 -15.90 3.87 -7.40
N GLY A 155 -16.18 3.33 -8.58
CA GLY A 155 -15.23 2.49 -9.32
C GLY A 155 -13.94 3.23 -9.68
N ASN A 156 -14.06 4.47 -10.17
CA ASN A 156 -12.90 5.31 -10.50
C ASN A 156 -12.12 5.75 -9.26
N GLN A 157 -12.81 5.98 -8.13
CA GLN A 157 -12.13 6.22 -6.86
C GLN A 157 -11.28 5.02 -6.42
N ARG A 158 -11.77 3.77 -6.64
CA ARG A 158 -10.99 2.54 -6.39
C ARG A 158 -9.77 2.45 -7.30
N LEU A 159 -9.92 2.77 -8.59
CA LEU A 159 -8.79 2.82 -9.52
C LEU A 159 -7.75 3.87 -9.10
N LEU A 160 -8.19 5.04 -8.66
CA LEU A 160 -7.30 6.09 -8.16
C LEU A 160 -6.56 5.63 -6.87
N GLU A 161 -7.21 4.89 -5.99
CA GLU A 161 -6.57 4.32 -4.80
C GLU A 161 -5.46 3.31 -5.17
N ILE A 162 -5.70 2.51 -6.22
CA ILE A 162 -4.68 1.60 -6.76
C ILE A 162 -3.51 2.39 -7.36
N ALA A 163 -3.78 3.41 -8.19
CA ALA A 163 -2.75 4.28 -8.76
C ALA A 163 -1.89 4.93 -7.67
N ARG A 164 -2.51 5.42 -6.59
CA ARG A 164 -1.81 5.98 -5.44
C ARG A 164 -0.92 4.94 -4.74
N ALA A 165 -1.39 3.70 -4.60
CA ALA A 165 -0.60 2.62 -4.00
C ALA A 165 0.60 2.26 -4.89
N LEU A 166 0.41 2.18 -6.22
CA LEU A 166 1.46 1.90 -7.20
C LEU A 166 2.53 3.00 -7.25
N ALA A 167 2.16 4.26 -7.04
CA ALA A 167 3.10 5.39 -7.01
C ALA A 167 4.18 5.26 -5.92
N SER A 168 3.95 4.46 -4.88
CA SER A 168 4.97 4.13 -3.87
C SER A 168 6.04 3.14 -4.38
N ASP A 169 5.96 2.68 -5.64
CA ASP A 169 6.84 1.70 -6.27
C ASP A 169 6.96 0.41 -5.45
N PRO A 170 5.83 -0.28 -5.19
CA PRO A 170 5.80 -1.43 -4.30
C PRO A 170 6.35 -2.68 -4.98
N LYS A 171 6.97 -3.57 -4.19
CA LYS A 171 7.31 -4.94 -4.58
C LYS A 171 6.14 -5.90 -4.37
N LEU A 172 5.25 -5.56 -3.42
CA LEU A 172 4.03 -6.30 -3.09
C LEU A 172 2.89 -5.30 -2.89
N ILE A 173 1.78 -5.53 -3.58
CA ILE A 173 0.54 -4.80 -3.34
C ILE A 173 -0.51 -5.74 -2.74
N ILE A 174 -1.17 -5.29 -1.69
CA ILE A 174 -2.28 -5.99 -1.04
C ILE A 174 -3.56 -5.25 -1.40
N LEU A 175 -4.48 -5.93 -2.08
CA LEU A 175 -5.79 -5.41 -2.42
C LEU A 175 -6.82 -6.01 -1.46
N ASP A 176 -7.46 -5.16 -0.65
CA ASP A 176 -8.47 -5.58 0.32
C ASP A 176 -9.87 -5.34 -0.28
N GLU A 177 -10.54 -6.42 -0.70
CA GLU A 177 -11.84 -6.40 -1.39
C GLU A 177 -11.89 -5.45 -2.61
N PRO A 178 -11.07 -5.69 -3.67
CA PRO A 178 -10.97 -4.77 -4.81
C PRO A 178 -12.24 -4.69 -5.65
N ALA A 179 -13.15 -5.64 -5.52
CA ALA A 179 -14.41 -5.77 -6.27
C ALA A 179 -15.61 -5.69 -5.32
N GLY A 180 -15.70 -4.64 -4.51
CA GLY A 180 -16.82 -4.37 -3.64
C GLY A 180 -17.89 -3.52 -4.32
#